data_8d38bca88d6ee8c5b8ae179d27a126f2
#
_entry.id   8d38bca88d6ee8c5b8ae179d27a126f2
#
_cell.length_a   1.000
_cell.length_b   1.000
_cell.length_c   1.000
_cell.angle_alpha   90.00
_cell.angle_beta   90.00
_cell.angle_gamma   90.00
#
_symmetry.space_group_name_H-M   'P 1'
#
loop_
_entity.id
_entity.type
_entity.pdbx_description
1 polymer ?
#
loop_
_entity_poly.entity_id
_entity_poly.type
_entity_poly.pdbx_seq_one_letter_code
_entity_poly.pdbx_strand_id
1 'polypeptide(L)'
;MTASAGTPIELVNGVYASLEANVALGRKRLGRNLTLTEKILINHLSDPKKQEMERGRSYADFAPDRVAMQDATAQMALLQFMTAGLPTTAVPSTVHCDHLISAKVGARIDMGVAIDTNKEVYDFLQSVSAKYGIGFWGPGSGIIHQVVLEHYAFPGGMMIGTDSHTPNAGGLGMVAIGVGGADAVDVMTGFPFNVRWPKVIGVKLTGKLSGWSSPKDVILEVARVLTVEGGTGAIIEYFGDGADTISATGKATICNMGAEIGATCSVFPYDANMSAYLQATGRADIAKAADSVATNLRADDDATYDQTILIDLSSLKPLINGPHTPDRAHKIGKDIATAATANEWPLEISSALIGSCTNSSYEDITRAASVARQASAHGL
;
A
#
# COMPACT_ATOMS: atom_id res chain seq x y z
N MET A 1 -12.62 12.27 -21.27
CA MET A 1 -12.42 10.80 -21.28
C MET A 1 -12.51 10.33 -19.85
N THR A 2 -13.33 9.33 -19.61
CA THR A 2 -13.32 8.61 -18.34
C THR A 2 -11.91 8.07 -18.09
N ALA A 3 -11.44 8.10 -16.84
CA ALA A 3 -10.24 7.41 -16.42
C ALA A 3 -10.20 6.02 -17.10
N SER A 4 -9.02 5.58 -17.52
CA SER A 4 -8.84 4.18 -17.93
C SER A 4 -9.34 3.31 -16.79
N ALA A 5 -10.30 2.44 -17.07
CA ALA A 5 -11.06 1.71 -16.05
C ALA A 5 -10.23 0.74 -15.21
N GLY A 6 -8.91 0.66 -15.42
CA GLY A 6 -7.99 -0.20 -14.68
C GLY A 6 -6.63 -0.33 -15.36
N THR A 7 -5.78 -1.16 -14.80
CA THR A 7 -4.48 -1.50 -15.41
C THR A 7 -4.71 -2.38 -16.63
N PRO A 8 -4.19 -2.00 -17.81
CA PRO A 8 -4.29 -2.84 -19.02
C PRO A 8 -3.53 -4.15 -18.84
N ILE A 9 -4.10 -5.25 -19.33
CA ILE A 9 -3.45 -6.57 -19.26
C ILE A 9 -2.12 -6.61 -20.03
N GLU A 10 -1.98 -5.80 -21.07
CA GLU A 10 -0.75 -5.68 -21.85
C GLU A 10 0.41 -5.15 -21.01
N LEU A 11 0.16 -4.20 -20.11
CA LEU A 11 1.17 -3.71 -19.16
C LEU A 11 1.61 -4.84 -18.21
N VAL A 12 0.67 -5.57 -17.62
CA VAL A 12 0.96 -6.70 -16.73
C VAL A 12 1.77 -7.77 -17.45
N ASN A 13 1.36 -8.15 -18.65
CA ASN A 13 2.09 -9.11 -19.48
C ASN A 13 3.51 -8.62 -19.83
N GLY A 14 3.68 -7.32 -20.06
CA GLY A 14 4.99 -6.70 -20.28
C GLY A 14 5.92 -6.87 -19.07
N VAL A 15 5.40 -6.63 -17.85
CA VAL A 15 6.16 -6.82 -16.60
C VAL A 15 6.52 -8.29 -16.38
N TYR A 16 5.60 -9.21 -16.66
CA TYR A 16 5.85 -10.63 -16.46
C TYR A 16 6.75 -11.26 -17.51
N ALA A 17 6.81 -10.70 -18.72
CA ALA A 17 7.64 -11.22 -19.80
C ALA A 17 9.15 -11.24 -19.46
N SER A 18 9.62 -10.31 -18.63
CA SER A 18 11.02 -10.22 -18.20
C SER A 18 11.29 -10.86 -16.83
N LEU A 19 10.24 -11.16 -16.05
CA LEU A 19 10.34 -11.51 -14.64
C LEU A 19 11.23 -12.74 -14.40
N GLU A 20 11.00 -13.84 -15.09
CA GLU A 20 11.78 -15.08 -14.92
C GLU A 20 13.26 -14.88 -15.23
N ALA A 21 13.55 -14.24 -16.36
CA ALA A 21 14.92 -13.96 -16.80
C ALA A 21 15.66 -13.04 -15.84
N ASN A 22 15.00 -11.97 -15.37
CA ASN A 22 15.58 -11.00 -14.44
C ASN A 22 15.78 -11.61 -13.05
N VAL A 23 14.85 -12.43 -12.57
CA VAL A 23 15.00 -13.19 -11.31
C VAL A 23 16.18 -14.16 -11.38
N ALA A 24 16.31 -14.92 -12.47
CA ALA A 24 17.45 -15.81 -12.68
C ALA A 24 18.80 -15.04 -12.72
N LEU A 25 18.83 -13.89 -13.40
CA LEU A 25 19.97 -12.99 -13.40
C LEU A 25 20.30 -12.48 -11.99
N GLY A 26 19.30 -12.09 -11.22
CA GLY A 26 19.45 -11.62 -9.84
C GLY A 26 20.08 -12.68 -8.94
N ARG A 27 19.55 -13.93 -8.98
CA ARG A 27 20.14 -15.06 -8.23
C ARG A 27 21.59 -15.29 -8.59
N LYS A 28 21.93 -15.23 -9.89
CA LYS A 28 23.32 -15.37 -10.37
C LYS A 28 24.23 -14.26 -9.87
N ARG A 29 23.77 -13.00 -9.93
CA ARG A 29 24.57 -11.82 -9.54
C ARG A 29 24.79 -11.75 -8.04
N LEU A 30 23.76 -12.07 -7.24
CA LEU A 30 23.80 -12.02 -5.79
C LEU A 30 24.32 -13.32 -5.15
N GLY A 31 24.39 -14.41 -5.92
CA GLY A 31 24.90 -15.72 -5.45
C GLY A 31 24.04 -16.35 -4.35
N ARG A 32 22.74 -16.02 -4.26
CA ARG A 32 21.83 -16.50 -3.23
C ARG A 32 20.38 -16.49 -3.69
N ASN A 33 19.52 -17.11 -2.89
CA ASN A 33 18.07 -17.03 -3.02
C ASN A 33 17.56 -15.60 -2.75
N LEU A 34 16.46 -15.25 -3.40
CA LEU A 34 15.91 -13.89 -3.40
C LEU A 34 14.62 -13.82 -2.60
N THR A 35 14.42 -12.71 -1.90
CA THR A 35 13.13 -12.33 -1.34
C THR A 35 12.16 -11.91 -2.47
N LEU A 36 10.87 -11.86 -2.22
CA LEU A 36 9.89 -11.33 -3.16
C LEU A 36 10.21 -9.88 -3.55
N THR A 37 10.53 -9.07 -2.55
CA THR A 37 10.96 -7.68 -2.73
C THR A 37 12.09 -7.56 -3.75
N GLU A 38 13.12 -8.36 -3.60
CA GLU A 38 14.25 -8.34 -4.52
C GLU A 38 13.88 -8.79 -5.94
N LYS A 39 13.01 -9.79 -6.07
CA LYS A 39 12.53 -10.22 -7.40
C LYS A 39 11.81 -9.08 -8.11
N ILE A 40 10.92 -8.36 -7.42
CA ILE A 40 10.19 -7.22 -7.99
C ILE A 40 11.16 -6.09 -8.33
N LEU A 41 12.02 -5.69 -7.41
CA LEU A 41 12.98 -4.60 -7.63
C LEU A 41 13.94 -4.91 -8.78
N ILE A 42 14.48 -6.13 -8.86
CA ILE A 42 15.38 -6.53 -9.96
C ILE A 42 14.66 -6.47 -11.31
N ASN A 43 13.39 -6.86 -11.34
CA ASN A 43 12.60 -6.80 -12.58
C ASN A 43 12.33 -5.37 -13.06
N HIS A 44 12.36 -4.39 -12.15
CA HIS A 44 12.13 -2.98 -12.46
C HIS A 44 13.43 -2.14 -12.53
N LEU A 45 14.61 -2.75 -12.42
CA LEU A 45 15.87 -2.03 -12.66
C LEU A 45 15.95 -1.54 -14.10
N SER A 46 16.36 -0.29 -14.31
CA SER A 46 16.63 0.25 -15.64
C SER A 46 17.75 -0.51 -16.37
N ASP A 47 18.75 -1.02 -15.65
CA ASP A 47 19.77 -1.92 -16.16
C ASP A 47 20.09 -3.03 -15.13
N PRO A 48 19.35 -4.16 -15.16
CA PRO A 48 19.55 -5.25 -14.21
C PRO A 48 20.90 -5.97 -14.36
N LYS A 49 21.65 -5.70 -15.43
CA LYS A 49 22.97 -6.31 -15.65
C LYS A 49 24.10 -5.55 -14.97
N LYS A 50 23.96 -4.24 -14.78
CA LYS A 50 25.07 -3.38 -14.34
C LYS A 50 24.86 -2.77 -12.98
N GLN A 51 23.63 -2.38 -12.63
CA GLN A 51 23.37 -1.64 -11.38
C GLN A 51 23.70 -2.47 -10.14
N GLU A 52 24.21 -1.80 -9.12
CA GLU A 52 24.51 -2.42 -7.83
C GLU A 52 23.23 -2.68 -7.02
N MET A 53 23.24 -3.75 -6.21
CA MET A 53 22.09 -4.23 -5.47
C MET A 53 22.44 -4.50 -3.98
N GLU A 54 23.31 -3.66 -3.40
CA GLU A 54 23.73 -3.81 -2.00
C GLU A 54 22.71 -3.16 -1.08
N ARG A 55 22.03 -3.97 -0.26
CA ARG A 55 20.97 -3.54 0.67
C ARG A 55 21.45 -2.44 1.61
N GLY A 56 20.72 -1.34 1.67
CA GLY A 56 20.99 -0.20 2.53
C GLY A 56 22.19 0.66 2.10
N ARG A 57 22.84 0.39 0.94
CA ARG A 57 24.04 1.10 0.51
C ARG A 57 23.98 1.65 -0.92
N SER A 58 23.81 0.78 -1.92
CA SER A 58 23.81 1.23 -3.31
C SER A 58 22.56 2.01 -3.68
N TYR A 59 22.69 2.96 -4.59
CA TYR A 59 21.56 3.61 -5.25
C TYR A 59 21.31 2.94 -6.58
N ALA A 60 20.05 2.79 -6.94
CA ALA A 60 19.63 2.16 -8.17
C ALA A 60 18.50 2.95 -8.84
N ASP A 61 18.46 2.86 -10.17
CA ASP A 61 17.47 3.49 -11.01
C ASP A 61 16.40 2.47 -11.37
N PHE A 62 15.15 2.76 -11.01
CA PHE A 62 14.02 1.91 -11.28
C PHE A 62 13.10 2.52 -12.32
N ALA A 63 12.36 1.68 -13.03
CA ALA A 63 11.31 2.04 -13.96
C ALA A 63 9.93 1.61 -13.39
N PRO A 64 9.27 2.47 -12.58
CA PRO A 64 7.94 2.17 -12.08
C PRO A 64 6.92 2.04 -13.21
N ASP A 65 5.94 1.15 -13.05
CA ASP A 65 4.90 0.90 -14.04
C ASP A 65 3.86 2.03 -14.11
N ARG A 66 3.72 2.81 -13.03
CA ARG A 66 2.71 3.87 -12.95
C ARG A 66 2.97 4.87 -11.82
N VAL A 67 2.26 6.00 -11.91
CA VAL A 67 2.20 7.05 -10.89
C VAL A 67 0.74 7.26 -10.44
N ALA A 68 0.51 7.37 -9.13
CA ALA A 68 -0.77 7.80 -8.56
C ALA A 68 -0.57 9.05 -7.71
N MET A 69 -1.42 10.08 -7.90
CA MET A 69 -1.30 11.36 -7.21
C MET A 69 -2.61 11.70 -6.49
N GLN A 70 -2.53 12.18 -5.26
CA GLN A 70 -3.67 12.78 -4.58
C GLN A 70 -3.79 14.28 -4.91
N ASP A 71 -4.99 14.86 -4.76
CA ASP A 71 -5.33 16.19 -5.27
C ASP A 71 -4.51 17.34 -4.66
N ALA A 72 -4.11 17.26 -3.40
CA ALA A 72 -3.34 18.35 -2.77
C ALA A 72 -1.92 18.47 -3.35
N THR A 73 -1.25 17.35 -3.63
CA THR A 73 0.12 17.30 -4.17
C THR A 73 0.16 17.31 -5.71
N ALA A 74 -0.88 16.79 -6.37
CA ALA A 74 -0.97 16.73 -7.83
C ALA A 74 -0.94 18.14 -8.47
N GLN A 75 -1.41 19.18 -7.79
CA GLN A 75 -1.41 20.54 -8.31
C GLN A 75 0.00 20.97 -8.73
N MET A 76 0.96 20.87 -7.81
CA MET A 76 2.35 21.24 -8.08
C MET A 76 3.04 20.28 -9.05
N ALA A 77 2.79 18.98 -8.90
CA ALA A 77 3.36 17.99 -9.80
C ALA A 77 2.91 18.22 -11.26
N LEU A 78 1.64 18.47 -11.50
CA LEU A 78 1.14 18.74 -12.85
C LEU A 78 1.62 20.08 -13.42
N LEU A 79 1.72 21.12 -12.59
CA LEU A 79 2.32 22.38 -13.03
C LEU A 79 3.78 22.20 -13.49
N GLN A 80 4.56 21.43 -12.73
CA GLN A 80 5.95 21.07 -13.11
C GLN A 80 5.98 20.21 -14.37
N PHE A 81 5.12 19.18 -14.47
CA PHE A 81 5.04 18.34 -15.66
C PHE A 81 4.72 19.16 -16.93
N MET A 82 3.82 20.12 -16.83
CA MET A 82 3.47 21.02 -17.96
C MET A 82 4.69 21.77 -18.49
N THR A 83 5.65 22.15 -17.63
CA THR A 83 6.88 22.84 -18.06
C THR A 83 7.84 21.96 -18.84
N ALA A 84 7.72 20.62 -18.72
CA ALA A 84 8.53 19.68 -19.51
C ALA A 84 8.14 19.66 -20.99
N GLY A 85 6.99 20.19 -21.37
CA GLY A 85 6.55 20.32 -22.77
C GLY A 85 6.23 19.01 -23.49
N LEU A 86 6.04 17.92 -22.73
CA LEU A 86 5.70 16.60 -23.28
C LEU A 86 4.21 16.51 -23.64
N PRO A 87 3.83 15.76 -24.69
CA PRO A 87 2.43 15.62 -25.10
C PRO A 87 1.62 14.71 -24.18
N THR A 88 2.26 13.72 -23.56
CA THR A 88 1.62 12.73 -22.64
C THR A 88 2.63 12.28 -21.60
N THR A 89 2.16 11.65 -20.53
CA THR A 89 3.02 11.02 -19.53
C THR A 89 3.72 9.77 -20.09
N ALA A 90 4.93 9.50 -19.64
CA ALA A 90 5.72 8.34 -20.05
C ALA A 90 5.18 7.02 -19.50
N VAL A 91 4.50 7.07 -18.34
CA VAL A 91 3.86 5.93 -17.69
C VAL A 91 2.40 6.25 -17.37
N PRO A 92 1.52 5.26 -17.29
CA PRO A 92 0.15 5.46 -16.81
C PRO A 92 0.11 6.22 -15.50
N SER A 93 -0.59 7.34 -15.46
CA SER A 93 -0.68 8.23 -14.31
C SER A 93 -2.14 8.53 -13.97
N THR A 94 -2.44 8.71 -12.69
CA THR A 94 -3.80 9.01 -12.20
C THR A 94 -3.79 10.08 -11.15
N VAL A 95 -4.86 10.90 -11.11
CA VAL A 95 -5.14 11.90 -10.07
C VAL A 95 -6.41 11.50 -9.35
N HIS A 96 -6.41 11.59 -8.02
CA HIS A 96 -7.50 11.20 -7.15
C HIS A 96 -7.85 12.36 -6.21
N CYS A 97 -9.13 12.78 -6.21
CA CYS A 97 -9.59 13.93 -5.43
C CYS A 97 -10.28 13.48 -4.13
N ASP A 98 -9.49 13.13 -3.12
CA ASP A 98 -9.97 12.62 -1.84
C ASP A 98 -9.42 13.35 -0.60
N HIS A 99 -8.40 14.22 -0.73
CA HIS A 99 -7.77 14.90 0.41
C HIS A 99 -8.40 16.28 0.73
N LEU A 100 -8.99 16.96 -0.23
CA LEU A 100 -9.56 18.30 -0.01
C LEU A 100 -11.02 18.27 0.46
N ILE A 101 -11.45 17.21 1.12
CA ILE A 101 -12.80 17.01 1.63
C ILE A 101 -12.75 16.91 3.15
N SER A 102 -13.40 17.87 3.85
CA SER A 102 -13.47 17.87 5.31
C SER A 102 -14.76 17.23 5.79
N ALA A 103 -14.66 16.22 6.66
CA ALA A 103 -15.82 15.59 7.30
C ALA A 103 -16.27 16.41 8.54
N LYS A 104 -17.41 17.10 8.46
CA LYS A 104 -17.94 17.96 9.54
C LYS A 104 -19.39 17.68 9.88
N VAL A 105 -20.26 17.63 8.89
CA VAL A 105 -21.73 17.57 9.06
C VAL A 105 -22.30 16.26 8.53
N GLY A 106 -21.85 15.86 7.37
CA GLY A 106 -22.29 14.63 6.70
C GLY A 106 -21.94 14.65 5.21
N ALA A 107 -21.77 13.45 4.64
CA ALA A 107 -21.17 13.24 3.33
C ALA A 107 -21.72 14.13 2.21
N ARG A 108 -23.06 14.31 2.13
CA ARG A 108 -23.69 15.10 1.08
C ARG A 108 -23.37 16.61 1.20
N ILE A 109 -23.43 17.14 2.42
CA ILE A 109 -23.19 18.57 2.69
C ILE A 109 -21.70 18.86 2.51
N ASP A 110 -20.86 18.06 3.16
CA ASP A 110 -19.41 18.26 3.17
C ASP A 110 -18.81 18.11 1.75
N MET A 111 -19.34 17.19 0.95
CA MET A 111 -18.98 17.04 -0.46
C MET A 111 -19.35 18.29 -1.29
N GLY A 112 -20.56 18.82 -1.11
CA GLY A 112 -20.98 20.07 -1.78
C GLY A 112 -20.05 21.24 -1.43
N VAL A 113 -19.75 21.42 -0.14
CA VAL A 113 -18.81 22.46 0.33
C VAL A 113 -17.42 22.27 -0.27
N ALA A 114 -16.91 21.02 -0.31
CA ALA A 114 -15.59 20.73 -0.89
C ALA A 114 -15.52 21.08 -2.38
N ILE A 115 -16.55 20.71 -3.15
CA ILE A 115 -16.64 20.99 -4.59
C ILE A 115 -16.68 22.51 -4.85
N ASP A 116 -17.49 23.24 -4.11
CA ASP A 116 -17.60 24.68 -4.28
C ASP A 116 -16.32 25.42 -3.85
N THR A 117 -15.76 25.05 -2.71
CA THR A 117 -14.56 25.70 -2.14
C THR A 117 -13.32 25.45 -2.99
N ASN A 118 -13.15 24.22 -3.51
CA ASN A 118 -11.96 23.80 -4.26
C ASN A 118 -12.23 23.70 -5.77
N LYS A 119 -13.27 24.40 -6.27
CA LYS A 119 -13.67 24.30 -7.68
C LYS A 119 -12.52 24.57 -8.65
N GLU A 120 -11.74 25.61 -8.41
CA GLU A 120 -10.60 25.97 -9.26
C GLU A 120 -9.55 24.83 -9.32
N VAL A 121 -9.27 24.21 -8.19
CA VAL A 121 -8.33 23.09 -8.10
C VAL A 121 -8.85 21.88 -8.89
N TYR A 122 -10.09 21.49 -8.67
CA TYR A 122 -10.68 20.35 -9.37
C TYR A 122 -10.80 20.58 -10.87
N ASP A 123 -11.20 21.78 -11.30
CA ASP A 123 -11.26 22.15 -12.73
C ASP A 123 -9.87 22.10 -13.37
N PHE A 124 -8.83 22.61 -12.67
CA PHE A 124 -7.44 22.52 -13.13
C PHE A 124 -6.99 21.08 -13.26
N LEU A 125 -7.14 20.27 -12.22
CA LEU A 125 -6.72 18.87 -12.21
C LEU A 125 -7.43 18.06 -13.32
N GLN A 126 -8.72 18.26 -13.51
CA GLN A 126 -9.50 17.61 -14.55
C GLN A 126 -9.06 18.00 -15.95
N SER A 127 -8.87 19.31 -16.19
CA SER A 127 -8.49 19.82 -17.52
C SER A 127 -7.09 19.39 -17.93
N VAL A 128 -6.14 19.43 -17.00
CA VAL A 128 -4.76 18.96 -17.24
C VAL A 128 -4.73 17.46 -17.44
N SER A 129 -5.44 16.71 -16.63
CA SER A 129 -5.54 15.25 -16.78
C SER A 129 -6.09 14.87 -18.16
N ALA A 130 -7.16 15.53 -18.61
CA ALA A 130 -7.73 15.30 -19.92
C ALA A 130 -6.75 15.63 -21.07
N LYS A 131 -5.97 16.71 -20.92
CA LYS A 131 -5.00 17.15 -21.92
C LYS A 131 -3.84 16.16 -22.10
N TYR A 132 -3.34 15.59 -21.02
CA TYR A 132 -2.13 14.77 -21.02
C TYR A 132 -2.39 13.25 -20.92
N GLY A 133 -3.65 12.82 -21.00
CA GLY A 133 -3.99 11.39 -20.94
C GLY A 133 -3.89 10.79 -19.56
N ILE A 134 -3.95 11.60 -18.51
CA ILE A 134 -3.92 11.18 -17.10
C ILE A 134 -5.32 10.77 -16.66
N GLY A 135 -5.46 9.65 -15.96
CA GLY A 135 -6.74 9.25 -15.38
C GLY A 135 -7.17 10.20 -14.27
N PHE A 136 -8.47 10.55 -14.22
CA PHE A 136 -9.00 11.50 -13.24
C PHE A 136 -10.16 10.90 -12.45
N TRP A 137 -9.98 10.79 -11.15
CA TRP A 137 -10.97 10.38 -10.17
C TRP A 137 -11.41 11.61 -9.39
N GLY A 138 -12.56 12.17 -9.77
CA GLY A 138 -13.08 13.40 -9.18
C GLY A 138 -13.54 13.23 -7.73
N PRO A 139 -13.94 14.36 -7.06
CA PRO A 139 -14.41 14.33 -5.68
C PRO A 139 -15.57 13.34 -5.52
N GLY A 140 -15.51 12.51 -4.47
CA GLY A 140 -16.51 11.49 -4.19
C GLY A 140 -16.31 10.14 -4.87
N SER A 141 -15.23 9.97 -5.67
CA SER A 141 -14.91 8.70 -6.31
C SER A 141 -14.38 7.62 -5.36
N GLY A 142 -13.98 8.00 -4.17
CA GLY A 142 -13.40 7.12 -3.15
C GLY A 142 -11.98 7.52 -2.76
N ILE A 143 -11.46 6.87 -1.73
CA ILE A 143 -10.11 7.08 -1.21
C ILE A 143 -9.09 6.51 -2.21
N ILE A 144 -8.05 7.29 -2.55
CA ILE A 144 -7.01 6.93 -3.53
C ILE A 144 -6.49 5.50 -3.37
N HIS A 145 -6.17 5.07 -2.14
CA HIS A 145 -5.53 3.77 -1.93
C HIS A 145 -6.49 2.61 -2.16
N GLN A 146 -7.78 2.77 -1.87
CA GLN A 146 -8.81 1.78 -2.17
C GLN A 146 -9.08 1.72 -3.69
N VAL A 147 -9.17 2.87 -4.35
CA VAL A 147 -9.33 2.95 -5.80
C VAL A 147 -8.13 2.32 -6.52
N VAL A 148 -6.90 2.59 -6.06
CA VAL A 148 -5.69 1.98 -6.61
C VAL A 148 -5.71 0.46 -6.41
N LEU A 149 -6.09 -0.02 -5.22
CA LEU A 149 -6.16 -1.45 -4.94
C LEU A 149 -7.19 -2.15 -5.84
N GLU A 150 -8.38 -1.55 -6.02
CA GLU A 150 -9.49 -2.12 -6.77
C GLU A 150 -9.30 -2.10 -8.30
N HIS A 151 -8.56 -1.12 -8.82
CA HIS A 151 -8.49 -0.89 -10.27
C HIS A 151 -7.10 -1.03 -10.87
N TYR A 152 -6.04 -0.80 -10.08
CA TYR A 152 -4.72 -0.59 -10.67
C TYR A 152 -3.63 -1.50 -10.14
N ALA A 153 -3.62 -1.84 -8.84
CA ALA A 153 -2.59 -2.68 -8.26
C ALA A 153 -2.64 -4.11 -8.82
N PHE A 154 -1.47 -4.69 -9.05
CA PHE A 154 -1.33 -6.07 -9.50
C PHE A 154 -0.06 -6.71 -8.92
N PRO A 155 -0.03 -8.05 -8.74
CA PRO A 155 1.11 -8.73 -8.15
C PRO A 155 2.38 -8.55 -8.97
N GLY A 156 3.49 -8.26 -8.30
CA GLY A 156 4.81 -8.14 -8.95
C GLY A 156 5.06 -6.83 -9.70
N GLY A 157 4.11 -5.90 -9.69
CA GLY A 157 4.29 -4.55 -10.24
C GLY A 157 5.06 -3.62 -9.31
N MET A 158 5.45 -2.45 -9.82
CA MET A 158 6.06 -1.35 -9.07
C MET A 158 5.37 -0.03 -9.38
N MET A 159 5.02 0.73 -8.34
CA MET A 159 4.46 2.07 -8.51
C MET A 159 5.06 3.07 -7.53
N ILE A 160 4.94 4.35 -7.87
CA ILE A 160 5.14 5.44 -6.93
C ILE A 160 3.85 6.26 -6.79
N GLY A 161 3.70 6.92 -5.66
CA GLY A 161 2.53 7.78 -5.43
C GLY A 161 2.83 8.93 -4.51
N THR A 162 2.14 10.07 -4.72
CA THR A 162 2.37 11.29 -3.94
C THR A 162 1.64 11.29 -2.59
N ASP A 163 1.55 10.12 -1.97
CA ASP A 163 0.94 9.93 -0.66
C ASP A 163 1.73 8.89 0.15
N SER A 164 1.86 9.12 1.47
CA SER A 164 2.62 8.25 2.37
C SER A 164 2.01 6.84 2.50
N HIS A 165 0.70 6.68 2.27
CA HIS A 165 0.01 5.38 2.33
C HIS A 165 -0.09 4.65 0.99
N THR A 166 0.66 5.10 -0.03
CA THR A 166 0.85 4.37 -1.30
C THR A 166 1.20 2.89 -1.11
N PRO A 167 1.97 2.48 -0.07
CA PRO A 167 2.24 1.07 0.24
C PRO A 167 1.03 0.16 0.44
N ASN A 168 -0.18 0.70 0.57
CA ASN A 168 -1.44 -0.06 0.58
C ASN A 168 -1.54 -1.08 -0.57
N ALA A 169 -1.00 -0.75 -1.75
CA ALA A 169 -0.99 -1.62 -2.92
C ALA A 169 -0.16 -2.91 -2.73
N GLY A 170 0.72 -2.95 -1.73
CA GLY A 170 1.45 -4.15 -1.32
C GLY A 170 0.55 -5.28 -0.84
N GLY A 171 -0.71 -4.98 -0.47
CA GLY A 171 -1.75 -5.95 -0.19
C GLY A 171 -2.14 -6.82 -1.39
N LEU A 172 -1.81 -6.38 -2.61
CA LEU A 172 -1.87 -7.17 -3.85
C LEU A 172 -0.47 -7.52 -4.40
N GLY A 173 0.57 -7.52 -3.57
CA GLY A 173 1.91 -7.95 -3.97
C GLY A 173 2.64 -6.97 -4.89
N MET A 174 2.32 -5.69 -4.85
CA MET A 174 2.96 -4.63 -5.62
C MET A 174 3.94 -3.85 -4.74
N VAL A 175 5.16 -3.58 -5.20
CA VAL A 175 6.05 -2.62 -4.53
C VAL A 175 5.56 -1.22 -4.83
N ALA A 176 5.07 -0.53 -3.81
CA ALA A 176 4.45 0.78 -3.95
C ALA A 176 5.07 1.76 -2.95
N ILE A 177 5.64 2.85 -3.44
CA ILE A 177 6.46 3.77 -2.64
C ILE A 177 5.84 5.16 -2.64
N GLY A 178 5.66 5.72 -1.44
CA GLY A 178 5.27 7.11 -1.25
C GLY A 178 6.44 8.05 -1.55
N VAL A 179 6.20 9.07 -2.39
CA VAL A 179 7.23 10.00 -2.88
C VAL A 179 6.75 11.43 -2.86
N GLY A 180 7.66 12.37 -3.05
CA GLY A 180 7.34 13.78 -3.31
C GLY A 180 6.83 14.04 -4.73
N GLY A 181 6.27 15.22 -4.95
CA GLY A 181 5.77 15.62 -6.27
C GLY A 181 6.88 15.65 -7.34
N ALA A 182 8.10 16.00 -6.98
CA ALA A 182 9.23 16.05 -7.91
C ALA A 182 9.57 14.65 -8.47
N ASP A 183 9.67 13.64 -7.61
CA ASP A 183 9.92 12.26 -8.05
C ASP A 183 8.81 11.74 -8.98
N ALA A 184 7.56 12.10 -8.69
CA ALA A 184 6.43 11.77 -9.55
C ALA A 184 6.59 12.39 -10.95
N VAL A 185 7.01 13.67 -11.02
CA VAL A 185 7.26 14.36 -12.30
C VAL A 185 8.38 13.71 -13.06
N ASP A 186 9.48 13.33 -12.43
CA ASP A 186 10.60 12.66 -13.07
C ASP A 186 10.12 11.38 -13.77
N VAL A 187 9.39 10.52 -13.07
CA VAL A 187 8.85 9.29 -13.66
C VAL A 187 7.82 9.57 -14.75
N MET A 188 6.93 10.56 -14.55
CA MET A 188 5.95 10.98 -15.57
C MET A 188 6.61 11.51 -16.84
N THR A 189 7.83 12.05 -16.74
CA THR A 189 8.62 12.56 -17.89
C THR A 189 9.57 11.53 -18.49
N GLY A 190 9.61 10.31 -17.93
CA GLY A 190 10.41 9.19 -18.44
C GLY A 190 11.81 9.07 -17.83
N PHE A 191 12.10 9.85 -16.77
CA PHE A 191 13.30 9.63 -15.98
C PHE A 191 13.11 8.44 -15.03
N PRO A 192 14.19 7.72 -14.70
CA PRO A 192 14.11 6.65 -13.72
C PRO A 192 13.88 7.20 -12.31
N PHE A 193 13.23 6.40 -11.49
CA PHE A 193 13.12 6.64 -10.05
C PHE A 193 14.39 6.15 -9.36
N ASN A 194 15.21 7.07 -8.88
CA ASN A 194 16.46 6.76 -8.17
C ASN A 194 16.23 6.67 -6.68
N VAL A 195 16.48 5.50 -6.11
CA VAL A 195 16.35 5.28 -4.67
C VAL A 195 17.43 4.32 -4.17
N ARG A 196 17.79 4.46 -2.88
CA ARG A 196 18.71 3.54 -2.23
C ARG A 196 18.09 2.15 -2.15
N TRP A 197 18.85 1.12 -2.59
CA TRP A 197 18.41 -0.27 -2.50
C TRP A 197 18.00 -0.60 -1.05
N PRO A 198 16.73 -0.95 -0.79
CA PRO A 198 16.24 -1.06 0.58
C PRO A 198 16.81 -2.29 1.30
N LYS A 199 16.88 -2.23 2.60
CA LYS A 199 16.92 -3.42 3.45
C LYS A 199 15.59 -4.16 3.32
N VAL A 200 15.58 -5.44 3.67
CA VAL A 200 14.35 -6.24 3.69
C VAL A 200 14.15 -6.84 5.07
N ILE A 201 13.10 -6.40 5.76
CA ILE A 201 12.68 -6.96 7.04
C ILE A 201 11.59 -7.97 6.77
N GLY A 202 11.84 -9.24 7.12
CA GLY A 202 10.88 -10.31 6.99
C GLY A 202 9.97 -10.42 8.21
N VAL A 203 8.65 -10.44 7.99
CA VAL A 203 7.66 -10.73 9.03
C VAL A 203 7.04 -12.10 8.73
N LYS A 204 7.47 -13.11 9.48
CA LYS A 204 6.94 -14.46 9.35
C LYS A 204 5.64 -14.58 10.14
N LEU A 205 4.56 -14.86 9.42
CA LEU A 205 3.23 -15.09 9.98
C LEU A 205 2.96 -16.59 10.04
N THR A 206 2.50 -17.08 11.18
CA THR A 206 2.08 -18.48 11.36
C THR A 206 0.68 -18.55 11.93
N GLY A 207 0.01 -19.67 11.76
CA GLY A 207 -1.35 -19.85 12.28
C GLY A 207 -2.41 -18.99 11.59
N LYS A 208 -3.50 -18.66 12.29
CA LYS A 208 -4.64 -17.95 11.74
C LYS A 208 -5.27 -17.02 12.77
N LEU A 209 -5.71 -15.84 12.33
CA LEU A 209 -6.47 -14.90 13.17
C LEU A 209 -7.77 -15.56 13.68
N SER A 210 -8.13 -15.29 14.93
CA SER A 210 -9.32 -15.83 15.56
C SER A 210 -10.01 -14.83 16.49
N GLY A 211 -11.27 -15.09 16.79
CA GLY A 211 -12.07 -14.22 17.66
C GLY A 211 -12.24 -12.81 17.10
N TRP A 212 -11.90 -11.81 17.88
CA TRP A 212 -12.02 -10.41 17.50
C TRP A 212 -10.71 -9.82 16.92
N SER A 213 -9.63 -10.61 16.87
CA SER A 213 -8.40 -10.17 16.25
C SER A 213 -8.58 -9.94 14.75
N SER A 214 -7.96 -8.92 14.24
CA SER A 214 -8.10 -8.42 12.85
C SER A 214 -6.73 -8.26 12.19
N PRO A 215 -6.66 -8.09 10.87
CA PRO A 215 -5.41 -7.73 10.19
C PRO A 215 -4.75 -6.48 10.76
N LYS A 216 -5.53 -5.52 11.27
CA LYS A 216 -5.02 -4.33 11.95
C LYS A 216 -4.13 -4.70 13.15
N ASP A 217 -4.49 -5.71 13.93
CA ASP A 217 -3.71 -6.13 15.10
C ASP A 217 -2.32 -6.65 14.71
N VAL A 218 -2.16 -7.19 13.50
CA VAL A 218 -0.85 -7.64 12.99
C VAL A 218 0.10 -6.46 12.87
N ILE A 219 -0.32 -5.38 12.20
CA ILE A 219 0.55 -4.21 12.01
C ILE A 219 0.72 -3.41 13.31
N LEU A 220 -0.26 -3.41 14.22
CA LEU A 220 -0.10 -2.83 15.55
C LEU A 220 0.99 -3.56 16.35
N GLU A 221 1.05 -4.89 16.24
CA GLU A 221 2.12 -5.69 16.86
C GLU A 221 3.48 -5.45 16.18
N VAL A 222 3.53 -5.34 14.85
CA VAL A 222 4.75 -4.97 14.12
C VAL A 222 5.25 -3.59 14.57
N ALA A 223 4.35 -2.62 14.71
CA ALA A 223 4.70 -1.27 15.21
C ALA A 223 5.26 -1.32 16.64
N ARG A 224 4.70 -2.17 17.51
CA ARG A 224 5.23 -2.38 18.85
C ARG A 224 6.67 -2.91 18.85
N VAL A 225 7.00 -3.80 17.90
CA VAL A 225 8.31 -4.44 17.80
C VAL A 225 9.35 -3.53 17.14
N LEU A 226 8.98 -2.89 16.02
CA LEU A 226 9.90 -2.06 15.23
C LEU A 226 9.98 -0.61 15.71
N THR A 227 8.98 -0.14 16.44
CA THR A 227 8.76 1.28 16.76
C THR A 227 8.49 2.12 15.51
N VAL A 228 8.38 3.45 15.68
CA VAL A 228 8.07 4.39 14.57
C VAL A 228 9.21 4.60 13.57
N GLU A 229 10.42 4.14 13.89
CA GLU A 229 11.63 4.36 13.07
C GLU A 229 12.26 3.06 12.54
N GLY A 230 11.85 1.90 13.08
CA GLY A 230 12.51 0.62 12.81
C GLY A 230 12.41 0.14 11.36
N GLY A 231 11.43 0.62 10.59
CA GLY A 231 11.27 0.34 9.16
C GLY A 231 12.05 1.28 8.23
N THR A 232 12.74 2.30 8.76
CA THR A 232 13.39 3.33 7.94
C THR A 232 14.42 2.75 6.98
N GLY A 233 14.24 3.04 5.68
CA GLY A 233 15.10 2.54 4.61
C GLY A 233 14.96 1.03 4.36
N ALA A 234 13.86 0.42 4.82
CA ALA A 234 13.54 -0.98 4.59
C ALA A 234 12.19 -1.17 3.90
N ILE A 235 12.03 -2.29 3.24
CA ILE A 235 10.74 -2.84 2.81
C ILE A 235 10.38 -3.98 3.75
N ILE A 236 9.15 -3.98 4.24
CA ILE A 236 8.62 -5.05 5.09
C ILE A 236 8.01 -6.13 4.19
N GLU A 237 8.57 -7.31 4.21
CA GLU A 237 8.05 -8.45 3.45
C GLU A 237 7.39 -9.46 4.39
N TYR A 238 6.10 -9.66 4.22
CA TYR A 238 5.34 -10.65 4.96
C TYR A 238 5.42 -12.02 4.29
N PHE A 239 5.56 -13.09 5.06
CA PHE A 239 5.65 -14.45 4.53
C PHE A 239 5.21 -15.49 5.56
N GLY A 240 5.22 -16.75 5.17
CA GLY A 240 4.77 -17.88 6.00
C GLY A 240 3.32 -18.28 5.71
N ASP A 241 2.89 -19.41 6.24
CA ASP A 241 1.57 -20.00 6.02
C ASP A 241 0.42 -19.14 6.59
N GLY A 242 0.69 -18.38 7.65
CA GLY A 242 -0.25 -17.42 8.20
C GLY A 242 -0.58 -16.28 7.23
N ALA A 243 0.35 -15.85 6.38
CA ALA A 243 0.12 -14.81 5.40
C ALA A 243 -0.96 -15.20 4.38
N ASP A 244 -1.01 -16.47 3.98
CA ASP A 244 -2.00 -17.00 3.04
C ASP A 244 -3.41 -17.11 3.65
N THR A 245 -3.57 -16.90 4.98
CA THR A 245 -4.87 -16.92 5.66
C THR A 245 -5.55 -15.54 5.74
N ILE A 246 -4.84 -14.46 5.36
CA ILE A 246 -5.33 -13.09 5.43
C ILE A 246 -5.94 -12.69 4.07
N SER A 247 -7.08 -12.01 4.09
CA SER A 247 -7.73 -11.48 2.88
C SER A 247 -6.86 -10.42 2.19
N ALA A 248 -7.08 -10.17 0.90
CA ALA A 248 -6.36 -9.13 0.17
C ALA A 248 -6.55 -7.73 0.79
N THR A 249 -7.77 -7.39 1.21
CA THR A 249 -8.07 -6.12 1.90
C THR A 249 -7.40 -6.05 3.26
N GLY A 250 -7.34 -7.16 4.01
CA GLY A 250 -6.61 -7.24 5.27
C GLY A 250 -5.09 -7.06 5.10
N LYS A 251 -4.50 -7.64 4.04
CA LYS A 251 -3.10 -7.40 3.67
C LYS A 251 -2.86 -5.94 3.31
N ALA A 252 -3.80 -5.31 2.59
CA ALA A 252 -3.73 -3.90 2.25
C ALA A 252 -3.73 -3.01 3.52
N THR A 253 -4.58 -3.31 4.51
CA THR A 253 -4.58 -2.64 5.82
C THR A 253 -3.22 -2.74 6.51
N ILE A 254 -2.60 -3.93 6.51
CA ILE A 254 -1.27 -4.14 7.09
C ILE A 254 -0.21 -3.31 6.37
N CYS A 255 -0.19 -3.35 5.03
CA CYS A 255 0.77 -2.60 4.22
C CYS A 255 0.57 -1.08 4.34
N ASN A 256 -0.67 -0.62 4.43
CA ASN A 256 -1.02 0.81 4.58
C ASN A 256 -0.33 1.42 5.80
N MET A 257 -0.41 0.78 6.95
CA MET A 257 0.23 1.25 8.17
C MET A 257 1.75 1.03 8.24
N GLY A 258 2.38 0.53 7.21
CA GLY A 258 3.84 0.51 7.10
C GLY A 258 4.46 1.92 7.14
N ALA A 259 3.69 2.94 6.77
CA ALA A 259 4.11 4.35 6.86
C ALA A 259 4.41 4.77 8.30
N GLU A 260 3.61 4.31 9.28
CA GLU A 260 3.76 4.68 10.71
C GLU A 260 4.97 4.05 11.39
N ILE A 261 5.61 3.09 10.77
CA ILE A 261 6.88 2.51 11.24
C ILE A 261 8.09 2.96 10.39
N GLY A 262 7.90 3.94 9.52
CA GLY A 262 8.93 4.51 8.65
C GLY A 262 9.34 3.62 7.48
N ALA A 263 8.60 2.56 7.17
CA ALA A 263 8.94 1.64 6.08
C ALA A 263 8.79 2.32 4.71
N THR A 264 9.73 2.06 3.80
CA THR A 264 9.67 2.52 2.40
C THR A 264 8.48 1.90 1.66
N CYS A 265 8.19 0.63 1.93
CA CYS A 265 7.05 -0.12 1.41
C CYS A 265 6.79 -1.32 2.32
N SER A 266 5.64 -1.96 2.12
CA SER A 266 5.30 -3.26 2.68
C SER A 266 4.69 -4.13 1.58
N VAL A 267 4.95 -5.43 1.57
CA VAL A 267 4.49 -6.32 0.49
C VAL A 267 4.15 -7.72 1.00
N PHE A 268 3.12 -8.32 0.42
CA PHE A 268 2.74 -9.72 0.61
C PHE A 268 2.99 -10.55 -0.66
N PRO A 269 3.30 -11.84 -0.52
CA PRO A 269 3.38 -12.75 -1.66
C PRO A 269 2.01 -13.00 -2.28
N TYR A 270 1.98 -13.25 -3.59
CA TYR A 270 0.77 -13.62 -4.31
C TYR A 270 0.20 -14.94 -3.79
N ASP A 271 -1.14 -14.97 -3.63
CA ASP A 271 -1.87 -16.14 -3.16
C ASP A 271 -3.31 -16.22 -3.71
N ALA A 272 -4.04 -17.25 -3.28
CA ALA A 272 -5.43 -17.49 -3.70
C ALA A 272 -6.39 -16.35 -3.28
N ASN A 273 -6.15 -15.68 -2.14
CA ASN A 273 -6.98 -14.55 -1.71
C ASN A 273 -6.81 -13.34 -2.62
N MET A 274 -5.58 -13.08 -3.10
CA MET A 274 -5.33 -12.04 -4.08
C MET A 274 -5.94 -12.37 -5.44
N SER A 275 -5.83 -13.64 -5.88
CA SER A 275 -6.50 -14.11 -7.10
C SER A 275 -8.01 -13.90 -7.02
N ALA A 276 -8.64 -14.30 -5.93
CA ALA A 276 -10.07 -14.12 -5.71
C ALA A 276 -10.49 -12.64 -5.70
N TYR A 277 -9.69 -11.77 -5.08
CA TYR A 277 -9.95 -10.32 -5.07
C TYR A 277 -9.85 -9.72 -6.46
N LEU A 278 -8.83 -10.07 -7.25
CA LEU A 278 -8.70 -9.63 -8.65
C LEU A 278 -9.91 -10.06 -9.48
N GLN A 279 -10.38 -11.30 -9.30
CA GLN A 279 -11.59 -11.78 -9.99
C GLN A 279 -12.84 -11.01 -9.55
N ALA A 280 -13.03 -10.79 -8.26
CA ALA A 280 -14.17 -10.06 -7.71
C ALA A 280 -14.21 -8.58 -8.15
N THR A 281 -13.05 -7.99 -8.44
CA THR A 281 -12.91 -6.61 -8.96
C THR A 281 -12.85 -6.53 -10.49
N GLY A 282 -13.27 -7.60 -11.20
CA GLY A 282 -13.37 -7.62 -12.66
C GLY A 282 -12.04 -7.77 -13.40
N ARG A 283 -10.98 -8.22 -12.72
CA ARG A 283 -9.61 -8.36 -13.24
C ARG A 283 -9.17 -9.82 -13.31
N ALA A 284 -10.06 -10.71 -13.78
CA ALA A 284 -9.80 -12.15 -13.88
C ALA A 284 -8.65 -12.49 -14.84
N ASP A 285 -8.43 -11.68 -15.86
CA ASP A 285 -7.31 -11.78 -16.80
C ASP A 285 -5.96 -11.54 -16.11
N ILE A 286 -5.89 -10.54 -15.23
CA ILE A 286 -4.70 -10.26 -14.39
C ILE A 286 -4.47 -11.40 -13.40
N ALA A 287 -5.53 -11.92 -12.77
CA ALA A 287 -5.41 -13.09 -11.89
C ALA A 287 -4.79 -14.29 -12.62
N LYS A 288 -5.32 -14.60 -13.82
CA LYS A 288 -4.80 -15.69 -14.65
C LYS A 288 -3.34 -15.47 -15.09
N ALA A 289 -2.97 -14.25 -15.42
CA ALA A 289 -1.58 -13.92 -15.75
C ALA A 289 -0.67 -14.10 -14.53
N ALA A 290 -1.08 -13.65 -13.35
CA ALA A 290 -0.33 -13.83 -12.10
C ALA A 290 -0.18 -15.31 -11.71
N ASP A 291 -1.21 -16.13 -11.89
CA ASP A 291 -1.16 -17.57 -11.65
C ASP A 291 -0.07 -18.25 -12.49
N SER A 292 0.17 -17.80 -13.72
CA SER A 292 1.19 -18.37 -14.61
C SER A 292 2.64 -18.11 -14.17
N VAL A 293 2.87 -17.10 -13.32
CA VAL A 293 4.19 -16.71 -12.80
C VAL A 293 4.26 -16.76 -11.26
N ALA A 294 3.32 -17.41 -10.62
CA ALA A 294 3.10 -17.39 -9.16
C ALA A 294 4.37 -17.74 -8.35
N THR A 295 5.22 -18.64 -8.84
CA THR A 295 6.49 -19.02 -8.20
C THR A 295 7.49 -17.86 -8.10
N ASN A 296 7.44 -16.91 -9.05
CA ASN A 296 8.27 -15.71 -9.03
C ASN A 296 7.63 -14.55 -8.26
N LEU A 297 6.37 -14.68 -7.87
CA LEU A 297 5.63 -13.72 -7.05
C LEU A 297 5.62 -14.09 -5.55
N ARG A 298 6.59 -14.89 -5.12
CA ARG A 298 6.87 -15.27 -3.72
C ARG A 298 8.38 -15.31 -3.51
N ALA A 299 8.82 -15.21 -2.25
CA ALA A 299 10.24 -15.43 -1.92
C ALA A 299 10.70 -16.83 -2.34
N ASP A 300 11.98 -16.98 -2.61
CA ASP A 300 12.59 -18.29 -2.73
C ASP A 300 12.63 -18.99 -1.37
N ASP A 301 12.68 -20.31 -1.37
CA ASP A 301 12.99 -21.08 -0.16
C ASP A 301 14.34 -20.63 0.40
N ASP A 302 14.44 -20.53 1.72
CA ASP A 302 15.64 -20.07 2.43
C ASP A 302 16.16 -18.66 2.02
N ALA A 303 15.28 -17.80 1.49
CA ALA A 303 15.60 -16.39 1.26
C ALA A 303 16.01 -15.71 2.59
N THR A 304 17.04 -14.87 2.53
CA THR A 304 17.57 -14.20 3.72
C THR A 304 17.07 -12.78 3.86
N TYR A 305 16.74 -12.39 5.09
CA TYR A 305 16.27 -11.06 5.47
C TYR A 305 17.31 -10.36 6.35
N ASP A 306 17.33 -9.02 6.36
CA ASP A 306 18.22 -8.26 7.25
C ASP A 306 17.78 -8.38 8.71
N GLN A 307 16.48 -8.55 8.94
CA GLN A 307 15.88 -8.85 10.24
C GLN A 307 14.64 -9.72 10.01
N THR A 308 14.34 -10.60 10.97
CA THR A 308 13.11 -11.41 10.93
C THR A 308 12.31 -11.23 12.21
N ILE A 309 11.00 -11.00 12.05
CA ILE A 309 10.01 -10.93 13.13
C ILE A 309 9.08 -12.12 12.97
N LEU A 310 8.76 -12.81 14.07
CA LEU A 310 7.80 -13.91 14.09
C LEU A 310 6.53 -13.47 14.80
N ILE A 311 5.37 -13.64 14.16
CA ILE A 311 4.06 -13.39 14.74
C ILE A 311 3.19 -14.64 14.55
N ASP A 312 2.76 -15.23 15.66
CA ASP A 312 1.74 -16.28 15.66
C ASP A 312 0.35 -15.64 15.74
N LEU A 313 -0.36 -15.67 14.61
CA LEU A 313 -1.71 -15.12 14.47
C LEU A 313 -2.72 -15.77 15.41
N SER A 314 -2.51 -17.04 15.78
CA SER A 314 -3.43 -17.77 16.66
C SER A 314 -3.37 -17.27 18.11
N SER A 315 -2.25 -16.72 18.50
CA SER A 315 -2.03 -16.15 19.86
C SER A 315 -2.30 -14.64 19.94
N LEU A 316 -2.38 -13.97 18.80
CA LEU A 316 -2.58 -12.52 18.71
C LEU A 316 -3.95 -12.12 19.29
N LYS A 317 -3.95 -11.08 20.12
CA LYS A 317 -5.15 -10.52 20.74
C LYS A 317 -5.43 -9.14 20.18
N PRO A 318 -6.69 -8.67 20.22
CA PRO A 318 -7.01 -7.30 19.84
C PRO A 318 -6.16 -6.30 20.60
N LEU A 319 -5.57 -5.36 19.86
CA LEU A 319 -4.66 -4.34 20.36
C LEU A 319 -5.25 -2.93 20.19
N ILE A 320 -4.77 -2.04 21.03
CA ILE A 320 -4.97 -0.60 20.91
C ILE A 320 -3.61 0.09 21.09
N ASN A 321 -3.24 0.96 20.14
CA ASN A 321 -1.98 1.70 20.19
C ASN A 321 -2.23 3.16 20.58
N GLY A 322 -1.27 3.74 21.31
CA GLY A 322 -1.35 5.09 21.85
C GLY A 322 -1.53 5.09 23.38
N PRO A 323 -1.78 6.29 23.97
CA PRO A 323 -1.87 7.58 23.29
C PRO A 323 -0.52 8.13 22.83
N HIS A 324 -0.55 9.14 21.97
CA HIS A 324 0.57 9.98 21.50
C HIS A 324 1.56 9.34 20.54
N THR A 325 1.62 8.01 20.41
CA THR A 325 2.52 7.31 19.47
C THR A 325 1.90 5.99 18.99
N PRO A 326 2.01 5.64 17.70
CA PRO A 326 1.40 4.42 17.15
C PRO A 326 2.10 3.12 17.55
N ASP A 327 3.27 3.17 18.17
CA ASP A 327 4.04 1.98 18.58
C ASP A 327 3.79 1.56 20.05
N ARG A 328 3.01 2.34 20.81
CA ARG A 328 2.63 2.02 22.18
C ARG A 328 1.42 1.09 22.19
N ALA A 329 1.64 -0.20 22.08
CA ALA A 329 0.59 -1.19 22.00
C ALA A 329 0.18 -1.75 23.38
N HIS A 330 -1.12 -1.87 23.58
CA HIS A 330 -1.76 -2.51 24.71
C HIS A 330 -2.83 -3.49 24.26
N LYS A 331 -3.03 -4.56 25.01
CA LYS A 331 -4.19 -5.44 24.80
C LYS A 331 -5.47 -4.72 25.26
N ILE A 332 -6.52 -4.84 24.46
CA ILE A 332 -7.83 -4.32 24.83
C ILE A 332 -8.33 -5.01 26.12
N GLY A 333 -8.87 -4.23 27.06
CA GLY A 333 -9.38 -4.70 28.35
C GLY A 333 -8.48 -4.28 29.53
N LYS A 334 -8.15 -5.20 30.41
CA LYS A 334 -7.44 -4.88 31.65
C LYS A 334 -6.05 -4.23 31.45
N ASP A 335 -5.35 -4.60 30.40
CA ASP A 335 -4.00 -4.11 30.13
C ASP A 335 -4.02 -2.60 29.87
N ILE A 336 -4.84 -2.15 28.88
CA ILE A 336 -4.98 -0.71 28.61
C ILE A 336 -5.59 0.07 29.78
N ALA A 337 -6.55 -0.50 30.49
CA ALA A 337 -7.16 0.16 31.64
C ALA A 337 -6.13 0.38 32.77
N THR A 338 -5.29 -0.63 33.04
CA THR A 338 -4.21 -0.52 34.02
C THR A 338 -3.17 0.54 33.62
N ALA A 339 -2.74 0.52 32.33
CA ALA A 339 -1.80 1.49 31.82
C ALA A 339 -2.38 2.92 31.86
N ALA A 340 -3.63 3.11 31.47
CA ALA A 340 -4.30 4.40 31.49
C ALA A 340 -4.38 4.98 32.91
N THR A 341 -4.76 4.17 33.90
CA THR A 341 -4.77 4.59 35.30
C THR A 341 -3.39 4.96 35.81
N ALA A 342 -2.39 4.14 35.53
CA ALA A 342 -1.01 4.36 36.01
C ALA A 342 -0.34 5.60 35.39
N ASN A 343 -0.76 6.01 34.20
CA ASN A 343 -0.21 7.16 33.48
C ASN A 343 -1.16 8.37 33.40
N GLU A 344 -2.26 8.32 34.11
CA GLU A 344 -3.26 9.40 34.16
C GLU A 344 -3.82 9.77 32.76
N TRP A 345 -3.98 8.77 31.87
CA TRP A 345 -4.56 8.98 30.55
C TRP A 345 -6.09 9.14 30.66
N PRO A 346 -6.72 9.91 29.74
CA PRO A 346 -8.17 10.03 29.69
C PRO A 346 -8.84 8.65 29.52
N LEU A 347 -9.83 8.35 30.37
CA LEU A 347 -10.63 7.14 30.28
C LEU A 347 -11.92 7.35 29.46
N GLU A 348 -12.40 8.60 29.42
CA GLU A 348 -13.58 8.97 28.63
C GLU A 348 -13.16 9.30 27.19
N ILE A 349 -13.94 8.77 26.24
CA ILE A 349 -13.75 9.00 24.80
C ILE A 349 -14.76 10.06 24.37
N SER A 350 -14.27 11.16 23.82
CA SER A 350 -15.12 12.24 23.28
C SER A 350 -15.62 11.95 21.86
N SER A 351 -14.85 11.19 21.09
CA SER A 351 -15.18 10.83 19.70
C SER A 351 -14.52 9.50 19.32
N ALA A 352 -15.21 8.71 18.50
CA ALA A 352 -14.68 7.50 17.91
C ALA A 352 -14.92 7.51 16.40
N LEU A 353 -13.90 7.13 15.63
CA LEU A 353 -13.94 7.03 14.18
C LEU A 353 -13.67 5.59 13.73
N ILE A 354 -14.53 5.06 12.87
CA ILE A 354 -14.27 3.83 12.12
C ILE A 354 -14.19 4.21 10.65
N GLY A 355 -13.01 4.06 10.04
CA GLY A 355 -12.79 4.49 8.66
C GLY A 355 -11.34 4.86 8.39
N SER A 356 -11.11 5.90 7.60
CA SER A 356 -9.83 6.33 7.02
C SER A 356 -9.35 5.46 5.85
N CYS A 357 -8.21 5.83 5.25
CA CYS A 357 -7.61 5.03 4.17
C CYS A 357 -7.21 3.62 4.62
N THR A 358 -6.92 3.44 5.91
CA THR A 358 -6.44 2.17 6.47
C THR A 358 -7.56 1.16 6.68
N ASN A 359 -8.71 1.58 7.22
CA ASN A 359 -9.80 0.70 7.63
C ASN A 359 -11.17 1.16 7.09
N SER A 360 -11.31 1.28 5.78
CA SER A 360 -12.55 1.68 5.12
C SER A 360 -13.03 0.68 4.05
N SER A 361 -12.40 -0.50 3.95
CA SER A 361 -12.88 -1.55 3.05
C SER A 361 -14.25 -2.06 3.46
N TYR A 362 -14.96 -2.69 2.52
CA TYR A 362 -16.23 -3.35 2.81
C TYR A 362 -16.09 -4.39 3.93
N GLU A 363 -14.97 -5.11 3.96
CA GLU A 363 -14.65 -6.07 5.02
C GLU A 363 -14.54 -5.40 6.39
N ASP A 364 -13.82 -4.28 6.50
CA ASP A 364 -13.66 -3.54 7.76
C ASP A 364 -15.00 -3.03 8.29
N ILE A 365 -15.80 -2.41 7.45
CA ILE A 365 -17.10 -1.84 7.84
C ILE A 365 -18.10 -2.94 8.22
N THR A 366 -18.16 -4.05 7.49
CA THR A 366 -19.02 -5.17 7.83
C THR A 366 -18.62 -5.85 9.13
N ARG A 367 -17.31 -5.93 9.42
CA ARG A 367 -16.79 -6.43 10.70
C ARG A 367 -17.19 -5.51 11.84
N ALA A 368 -16.99 -4.20 11.71
CA ALA A 368 -17.43 -3.22 12.71
C ALA A 368 -18.95 -3.28 12.96
N ALA A 369 -19.75 -3.38 11.91
CA ALA A 369 -21.20 -3.56 12.01
C ALA A 369 -21.59 -4.86 12.72
N SER A 370 -20.82 -5.95 12.53
CA SER A 370 -21.05 -7.21 13.27
C SER A 370 -20.81 -7.05 14.78
N VAL A 371 -19.72 -6.36 15.15
CA VAL A 371 -19.42 -6.06 16.56
C VAL A 371 -20.52 -5.20 17.18
N ALA A 372 -20.94 -4.12 16.49
CA ALA A 372 -22.00 -3.23 16.96
C ALA A 372 -23.33 -3.97 17.16
N ARG A 373 -23.72 -4.88 16.25
CA ARG A 373 -24.92 -5.71 16.42
C ARG A 373 -24.85 -6.62 17.64
N GLN A 374 -23.68 -7.24 17.89
CA GLN A 374 -23.48 -8.08 19.06
C GLN A 374 -23.56 -7.26 20.36
N ALA A 375 -22.92 -6.09 20.40
CA ALA A 375 -22.99 -5.18 21.54
C ALA A 375 -24.43 -4.77 21.84
N SER A 376 -25.17 -4.31 20.83
CA SER A 376 -26.59 -3.92 20.97
C SER A 376 -27.47 -5.09 21.47
N ALA A 377 -27.23 -6.31 21.01
CA ALA A 377 -27.96 -7.49 21.48
C ALA A 377 -27.72 -7.82 22.97
N HIS A 378 -26.66 -7.28 23.56
CA HIS A 378 -26.31 -7.42 24.98
C HIS A 378 -26.58 -6.14 25.78
N GLY A 379 -27.33 -5.17 25.23
CA GLY A 379 -27.71 -3.94 25.91
C GLY A 379 -26.60 -2.88 26.04
N LEU A 380 -25.60 -2.94 25.20
CA LEU A 380 -24.49 -1.97 25.12
C LEU A 380 -24.70 -0.98 24.00
#